data_70e9ae3b51d5a8129ff3385218a84da0
#
_entry.id   70e9ae3b51d5a8129ff3385218a84da0
#
_cell.length_a   1.000
_cell.length_b   1.000
_cell.length_c   1.000
_cell.angle_alpha   90.00
_cell.angle_beta   90.00
_cell.angle_gamma   90.00
#
_symmetry.space_group_name_H-M   'P 1'
#
loop_
_entity.id
_entity.type
_entity.pdbx_description
1 polymer ?
#
loop_
_entity_poly.entity_id
_entity_poly.type
_entity_poly.pdbx_seq_one_letter_code
_entity_poly.pdbx_strand_id
1 'polypeptide(L)'
;DKDLVEGDMFANQEFRSRIEEEMEKVAGAFSRFKSIQLSDGDDLLSFKQAKTDLNSRLALLNDELNYRLYAATASESTLAYDDWLASYQPFHWLAEFYEIIQHKGGFDVIIGNPPYVEYAKVRNIYRIKGYDTESCGNLYAFVMERAFTLAKNMGLIVQLSAIGTEGMKSLQKYLLTKSSAIFYGVYPERPKQLFEGVCIGLSILFCQIKIDNNKVLFSNGVLRHAENSRRYLFSNSKYILSGDCFLKDYILFPKIVSEIEKTIINKFHTNKSISKFIAKSFNKDNFISYRTAGGRYWKIFLNRAFSNQSTSNKVKSFDKKYDKNVFVAILNSNLFWWFYVKYFDLYNLKDYMIFNFPFDYDFKLENKLATLGIQLMQSFEDNKEIKSQFIRSKNETTIFEVFNPQRSKPIIDEIDKVLAQHYGFTDEELDFIINYDIKYRMGSELSDNDNEVDETE
;
A
#
# COMPACT_ATOMS: atom_id res chain seq x y z
N ASP A 1 -12.20 21.64 7.79
CA ASP A 1 -13.03 22.41 8.71
C ASP A 1 -12.43 22.48 10.12
N LYS A 2 -11.68 21.52 10.62
CA LYS A 2 -10.88 21.66 11.86
C LYS A 2 -9.69 22.61 11.68
N ASP A 3 -9.22 22.78 10.47
CA ASP A 3 -7.92 23.38 10.14
C ASP A 3 -8.02 24.83 9.65
N LEU A 4 -9.23 25.38 9.58
CA LEU A 4 -9.46 26.81 9.37
C LEU A 4 -9.13 27.69 10.59
N VAL A 5 -8.47 27.12 11.63
CA VAL A 5 -8.50 27.64 12.99
C VAL A 5 -7.11 27.94 13.59
N GLU A 6 -6.04 28.00 12.80
CA GLU A 6 -4.77 28.57 13.28
C GLU A 6 -4.70 30.08 12.98
N GLY A 7 -5.19 30.87 13.89
CA GLY A 7 -5.20 32.33 13.94
C GLY A 7 -6.13 32.76 15.05
N ASP A 8 -6.06 33.88 15.62
CA ASP A 8 -6.77 34.47 16.74
C ASP A 8 -7.95 33.62 17.31
N MET A 9 -7.78 33.05 18.49
CA MET A 9 -8.71 32.13 19.15
C MET A 9 -10.13 32.75 19.34
N PHE A 10 -10.26 34.08 19.50
CA PHE A 10 -11.53 34.75 19.67
C PHE A 10 -12.27 34.94 18.34
N ALA A 11 -11.58 35.37 17.28
CA ALA A 11 -12.15 35.48 15.93
C ALA A 11 -12.65 34.14 15.42
N ASN A 12 -11.97 33.05 15.79
CA ASN A 12 -12.37 31.70 15.46
C ASN A 12 -13.60 31.21 16.23
N GLN A 13 -13.77 31.63 17.48
CA GLN A 13 -14.94 31.27 18.31
C GLN A 13 -16.20 31.97 17.82
N GLU A 14 -16.10 33.28 17.53
CA GLU A 14 -17.21 34.04 16.96
C GLU A 14 -17.63 33.52 15.59
N PHE A 15 -16.67 33.23 14.72
CA PHE A 15 -16.95 32.62 13.42
C PHE A 15 -17.63 31.25 13.57
N ARG A 16 -17.17 30.40 14.46
CA ARG A 16 -17.78 29.09 14.72
C ARG A 16 -19.24 29.23 15.16
N SER A 17 -19.51 30.08 16.14
CA SER A 17 -20.86 30.32 16.65
C SER A 17 -21.80 30.81 15.53
N ARG A 18 -21.30 31.72 14.67
CA ARG A 18 -22.06 32.21 13.53
C ARG A 18 -22.35 31.14 12.50
N ILE A 19 -21.37 30.29 12.16
CA ILE A 19 -21.58 29.18 11.26
C ILE A 19 -22.54 28.15 11.85
N GLU A 20 -22.44 27.83 13.13
CA GLU A 20 -23.37 26.94 13.83
C GLU A 20 -24.81 27.48 13.75
N GLU A 21 -25.02 28.76 13.97
CA GLU A 21 -26.35 29.43 13.84
C GLU A 21 -26.90 29.34 12.39
N GLU A 22 -26.07 29.64 11.39
CA GLU A 22 -26.48 29.50 9.99
C GLU A 22 -26.79 28.06 9.59
N MET A 23 -26.03 27.10 10.12
CA MET A 23 -26.30 25.69 9.91
C MET A 23 -27.61 25.21 10.56
N GLU A 24 -27.97 25.71 11.73
CA GLU A 24 -29.27 25.43 12.35
C GLU A 24 -30.43 26.00 11.49
N LYS A 25 -30.26 27.18 10.89
CA LYS A 25 -31.23 27.74 9.95
C LYS A 25 -31.39 26.88 8.70
N VAL A 26 -30.27 26.36 8.15
CA VAL A 26 -30.27 25.42 7.02
C VAL A 26 -30.97 24.11 7.42
N ALA A 27 -30.69 23.58 8.60
CA ALA A 27 -31.33 22.35 9.09
C ALA A 27 -32.86 22.54 9.24
N GLY A 28 -33.30 23.68 9.77
CA GLY A 28 -34.71 24.04 9.86
C GLY A 28 -35.40 24.11 8.50
N ALA A 29 -34.74 24.76 7.51
CA ALA A 29 -35.24 24.82 6.14
C ALA A 29 -35.28 23.43 5.47
N PHE A 30 -34.27 22.61 5.69
CA PHE A 30 -34.24 21.24 5.18
C PHE A 30 -35.36 20.36 5.78
N SER A 31 -35.57 20.44 7.09
CA SER A 31 -36.66 19.72 7.77
C SER A 31 -38.03 20.13 7.26
N ARG A 32 -38.25 21.43 7.01
CA ARG A 32 -39.48 21.95 6.39
C ARG A 32 -39.63 21.42 4.97
N PHE A 33 -38.61 21.50 4.15
CA PHE A 33 -38.62 20.99 2.78
C PHE A 33 -38.97 19.48 2.76
N LYS A 34 -38.36 18.69 3.61
CA LYS A 34 -38.59 17.26 3.74
C LYS A 34 -40.02 16.94 4.21
N SER A 35 -40.57 17.67 5.19
CA SER A 35 -41.92 17.45 5.66
C SER A 35 -42.94 17.71 4.57
N ILE A 36 -42.75 18.76 3.77
CA ILE A 36 -43.62 19.07 2.62
C ILE A 36 -43.47 18.01 1.53
N GLN A 37 -42.24 17.54 1.25
CA GLN A 37 -42.00 16.48 0.26
C GLN A 37 -42.67 15.15 0.62
N LEU A 38 -42.80 14.85 1.91
CA LEU A 38 -43.37 13.60 2.42
C LEU A 38 -44.89 13.74 2.76
N SER A 39 -45.47 14.93 2.64
CA SER A 39 -46.90 15.12 2.85
C SER A 39 -47.70 14.70 1.61
N ASP A 40 -48.85 14.06 1.83
CA ASP A 40 -49.74 13.58 0.75
C ASP A 40 -50.51 14.73 0.02
N GLY A 41 -50.06 15.96 0.13
CA GLY A 41 -50.75 17.13 -0.46
C GLY A 41 -50.09 17.61 -1.75
N ASP A 42 -50.91 17.94 -2.77
CA ASP A 42 -50.48 18.52 -4.06
C ASP A 42 -50.05 20.02 -3.96
N ASP A 43 -49.50 20.47 -2.84
CA ASP A 43 -49.05 21.85 -2.68
C ASP A 43 -47.68 22.13 -3.31
N LEU A 44 -47.67 22.12 -4.65
CA LEU A 44 -46.51 22.40 -5.47
C LEU A 44 -45.91 23.80 -5.18
N LEU A 45 -46.71 24.76 -4.74
CA LEU A 45 -46.24 26.12 -4.45
C LEU A 45 -45.43 26.15 -3.16
N SER A 46 -45.93 25.57 -2.08
CA SER A 46 -45.20 25.45 -0.81
C SER A 46 -43.93 24.62 -0.97
N PHE A 47 -43.94 23.57 -1.77
CA PHE A 47 -42.76 22.78 -2.10
C PHE A 47 -41.69 23.64 -2.80
N LYS A 48 -42.07 24.40 -3.85
CA LYS A 48 -41.16 25.29 -4.55
C LYS A 48 -40.57 26.38 -3.63
N GLN A 49 -41.40 26.97 -2.77
CA GLN A 49 -40.96 27.99 -1.80
C GLN A 49 -39.96 27.39 -0.79
N ALA A 50 -40.26 26.23 -0.22
CA ALA A 50 -39.36 25.57 0.73
C ALA A 50 -38.04 25.17 0.08
N LYS A 51 -38.04 24.70 -1.17
CA LYS A 51 -36.84 24.40 -1.94
C LYS A 51 -36.01 25.66 -2.20
N THR A 52 -36.65 26.79 -2.55
CA THR A 52 -35.99 28.06 -2.81
C THR A 52 -35.34 28.61 -1.53
N ASP A 53 -36.06 28.57 -0.40
CA ASP A 53 -35.53 29.02 0.92
C ASP A 53 -34.32 28.18 1.32
N LEU A 54 -34.39 26.86 1.21
CA LEU A 54 -33.29 25.96 1.50
C LEU A 54 -32.06 26.25 0.62
N ASN A 55 -32.26 26.38 -0.70
CA ASN A 55 -31.16 26.67 -1.63
C ASN A 55 -30.51 28.02 -1.36
N SER A 56 -31.32 29.04 -1.02
CA SER A 56 -30.79 30.37 -0.69
C SER A 56 -29.93 30.36 0.57
N ARG A 57 -30.35 29.64 1.60
CA ARG A 57 -29.56 29.46 2.85
C ARG A 57 -28.29 28.69 2.65
N LEU A 58 -28.34 27.60 1.87
CA LEU A 58 -27.14 26.84 1.50
C LEU A 58 -26.14 27.69 0.71
N ALA A 59 -26.64 28.52 -0.23
CA ALA A 59 -25.77 29.43 -0.99
C ALA A 59 -25.07 30.45 -0.07
N LEU A 60 -25.80 31.08 0.84
CA LEU A 60 -25.21 32.04 1.80
C LEU A 60 -24.15 31.37 2.70
N LEU A 61 -24.44 30.16 3.21
CA LEU A 61 -23.50 29.45 4.04
C LEU A 61 -22.25 29.03 3.24
N ASN A 62 -22.42 28.56 2.01
CA ASN A 62 -21.30 28.19 1.15
C ASN A 62 -20.44 29.41 0.79
N ASP A 63 -21.04 30.57 0.49
CA ASP A 63 -20.31 31.80 0.20
C ASP A 63 -19.47 32.27 1.40
N GLU A 64 -20.02 32.18 2.60
CA GLU A 64 -19.27 32.53 3.81
C GLU A 64 -18.10 31.59 4.09
N LEU A 65 -18.31 30.28 3.94
CA LEU A 65 -17.27 29.26 4.08
C LEU A 65 -16.20 29.40 2.98
N ASN A 66 -16.60 29.68 1.74
CA ASN A 66 -15.70 29.94 0.62
C ASN A 66 -14.83 31.17 0.88
N TYR A 67 -15.43 32.28 1.33
CA TYR A 67 -14.68 33.50 1.62
C TYR A 67 -13.66 33.29 2.75
N ARG A 68 -14.06 32.57 3.80
CA ARG A 68 -13.14 32.20 4.90
C ARG A 68 -11.98 31.33 4.43
N LEU A 69 -12.27 30.33 3.59
CA LEU A 69 -11.25 29.46 3.01
C LEU A 69 -10.29 30.24 2.11
N TYR A 70 -10.83 31.12 1.27
CA TYR A 70 -10.04 32.04 0.45
C TYR A 70 -9.14 32.94 1.31
N ALA A 71 -9.67 33.58 2.35
CA ALA A 71 -8.88 34.42 3.25
C ALA A 71 -7.75 33.65 3.96
N ALA A 72 -8.01 32.40 4.36
CA ALA A 72 -7.00 31.52 4.96
C ALA A 72 -5.90 31.11 3.98
N THR A 73 -6.20 31.06 2.67
CA THR A 73 -5.25 30.68 1.61
C THR A 73 -4.72 31.89 0.82
N ALA A 74 -5.20 33.10 1.08
CA ALA A 74 -4.85 34.32 0.33
C ALA A 74 -3.35 34.65 0.35
N SER A 75 -2.62 34.30 1.41
CA SER A 75 -1.15 34.42 1.45
C SER A 75 -0.41 33.51 0.47
N GLU A 76 -1.08 32.53 -0.09
CA GLU A 76 -0.52 31.48 -0.94
C GLU A 76 -1.06 31.54 -2.39
N SER A 77 -2.09 32.34 -2.64
CA SER A 77 -2.72 32.53 -3.95
C SER A 77 -2.69 33.97 -4.38
N THR A 78 -2.29 34.24 -5.62
CA THR A 78 -2.36 35.56 -6.26
C THR A 78 -3.68 35.79 -7.01
N LEU A 79 -4.59 34.80 -6.99
CA LEU A 79 -5.87 34.89 -7.70
C LEU A 79 -6.85 35.80 -6.98
N ALA A 80 -7.66 36.56 -7.72
CA ALA A 80 -8.84 37.21 -7.19
C ALA A 80 -9.88 36.17 -6.72
N TYR A 81 -10.78 36.56 -5.82
CA TYR A 81 -11.75 35.64 -5.22
C TYR A 81 -12.57 34.84 -6.25
N ASP A 82 -13.09 35.50 -7.27
CA ASP A 82 -13.92 34.86 -8.30
C ASP A 82 -13.12 33.88 -9.15
N ASP A 83 -11.88 34.18 -9.50
CA ASP A 83 -10.97 33.29 -10.23
C ASP A 83 -10.55 32.12 -9.37
N TRP A 84 -10.32 32.37 -8.08
CA TRP A 84 -10.03 31.32 -7.11
C TRP A 84 -11.22 30.36 -6.97
N LEU A 85 -12.44 30.89 -6.81
CA LEU A 85 -13.66 30.10 -6.68
C LEU A 85 -13.91 29.22 -7.92
N ALA A 86 -13.75 29.81 -9.12
CA ALA A 86 -13.88 29.08 -10.37
C ALA A 86 -12.83 27.97 -10.55
N SER A 87 -11.61 28.20 -10.07
CA SER A 87 -10.50 27.27 -10.19
C SER A 87 -10.57 26.13 -9.18
N TYR A 88 -10.85 26.43 -7.91
CA TYR A 88 -10.78 25.46 -6.82
C TYR A 88 -12.10 24.75 -6.54
N GLN A 89 -13.24 25.33 -6.86
CA GLN A 89 -14.58 24.78 -6.67
C GLN A 89 -14.74 24.10 -5.29
N PRO A 90 -14.54 24.82 -4.18
CA PRO A 90 -14.53 24.23 -2.85
C PRO A 90 -15.85 23.54 -2.53
N PHE A 91 -15.78 22.43 -1.82
CA PHE A 91 -16.92 21.65 -1.40
C PHE A 91 -16.96 21.54 0.13
N HIS A 92 -18.04 21.99 0.73
CA HIS A 92 -18.19 22.01 2.18
C HIS A 92 -19.10 20.89 2.67
N TRP A 93 -18.50 19.78 3.07
CA TRP A 93 -19.20 18.59 3.58
C TRP A 93 -20.25 18.91 4.65
N LEU A 94 -19.92 19.83 5.55
CA LEU A 94 -20.78 20.21 6.64
C LEU A 94 -22.01 21.00 6.17
N ALA A 95 -21.88 21.85 5.17
CA ALA A 95 -23.00 22.58 4.59
C ALA A 95 -23.93 21.66 3.79
N GLU A 96 -23.34 20.82 2.93
CA GLU A 96 -24.09 19.93 2.04
C GLU A 96 -24.76 18.76 2.76
N PHE A 97 -24.15 18.25 3.84
CA PHE A 97 -24.61 17.07 4.57
C PHE A 97 -24.81 17.32 6.06
N TYR A 98 -25.25 18.52 6.43
CA TYR A 98 -25.40 18.95 7.83
C TYR A 98 -26.18 17.95 8.69
N GLU A 99 -27.38 17.52 8.23
CA GLU A 99 -28.22 16.58 8.97
C GLU A 99 -27.49 15.25 9.24
N ILE A 100 -26.77 14.77 8.24
CA ILE A 100 -26.04 13.49 8.36
C ILE A 100 -24.85 13.64 9.32
N ILE A 101 -24.10 14.73 9.21
CA ILE A 101 -22.86 14.89 9.98
C ILE A 101 -23.17 15.26 11.43
N GLN A 102 -24.09 16.21 11.66
CA GLN A 102 -24.39 16.71 13.02
C GLN A 102 -25.42 15.88 13.77
N HIS A 103 -26.53 15.47 13.11
CA HIS A 103 -27.60 14.77 13.82
C HIS A 103 -27.44 13.25 13.84
N LYS A 104 -26.82 12.64 12.80
CA LYS A 104 -26.59 11.20 12.73
C LYS A 104 -25.17 10.80 13.09
N GLY A 105 -24.29 11.77 13.38
CA GLY A 105 -22.89 11.55 13.72
C GLY A 105 -22.02 11.07 12.55
N GLY A 106 -22.38 11.40 11.31
CA GLY A 106 -21.69 11.07 10.07
C GLY A 106 -22.40 10.04 9.20
N PHE A 107 -21.79 9.72 8.08
CA PHE A 107 -22.26 8.68 7.16
C PHE A 107 -22.11 7.29 7.80
N ASP A 108 -23.00 6.36 7.46
CA ASP A 108 -22.86 4.98 7.92
C ASP A 108 -21.68 4.28 7.26
N VAL A 109 -21.43 4.57 5.97
CA VAL A 109 -20.30 4.05 5.21
C VAL A 109 -19.88 5.01 4.09
N ILE A 110 -18.57 5.13 3.89
CA ILE A 110 -17.96 5.73 2.70
C ILE A 110 -17.28 4.64 1.91
N ILE A 111 -17.66 4.49 0.64
CA ILE A 111 -17.02 3.56 -0.30
C ILE A 111 -16.50 4.33 -1.52
N GLY A 112 -15.37 3.91 -2.08
CA GLY A 112 -14.84 4.58 -3.25
C GLY A 112 -13.49 4.05 -3.75
N ASN A 113 -13.04 4.68 -4.82
CA ASN A 113 -11.73 4.49 -5.40
C ASN A 113 -11.05 5.88 -5.49
N PRO A 114 -10.28 6.27 -4.49
CA PRO A 114 -9.64 7.59 -4.45
C PRO A 114 -8.52 7.70 -5.49
N PRO A 115 -8.12 8.92 -5.89
CA PRO A 115 -7.09 9.12 -6.89
C PRO A 115 -5.70 8.64 -6.43
N TYR A 116 -5.01 7.87 -7.30
CA TYR A 116 -3.64 7.37 -7.06
C TYR A 116 -2.61 8.36 -7.60
N VAL A 117 -2.62 9.58 -7.05
CA VAL A 117 -1.78 10.69 -7.49
C VAL A 117 -0.82 11.10 -6.38
N GLU A 118 0.46 11.21 -6.73
CA GLU A 118 1.47 11.74 -5.83
C GLU A 118 1.19 13.23 -5.53
N TYR A 119 1.15 13.58 -4.26
CA TYR A 119 0.88 14.96 -3.83
C TYR A 119 1.90 15.96 -4.42
N ALA A 120 3.15 15.53 -4.60
CA ALA A 120 4.18 16.36 -5.22
C ALA A 120 3.80 16.90 -6.61
N LYS A 121 2.95 16.19 -7.37
CA LYS A 121 2.49 16.60 -8.72
C LYS A 121 1.43 17.71 -8.67
N VAL A 122 0.72 17.85 -7.56
CA VAL A 122 -0.43 18.77 -7.43
C VAL A 122 -0.23 19.83 -6.36
N ARG A 123 0.81 19.76 -5.53
CA ARG A 123 1.06 20.70 -4.43
C ARG A 123 1.27 22.15 -4.87
N ASN A 124 1.58 22.38 -6.15
CA ASN A 124 1.70 23.72 -6.72
C ASN A 124 0.34 24.29 -7.16
N ILE A 125 -0.69 23.43 -7.28
CA ILE A 125 -2.05 23.80 -7.64
C ILE A 125 -2.85 24.07 -6.37
N TYR A 126 -2.74 23.19 -5.37
CA TYR A 126 -3.39 23.33 -4.07
C TYR A 126 -2.54 22.70 -2.97
N ARG A 127 -2.67 23.23 -1.76
CA ARG A 127 -1.96 22.74 -0.58
C ARG A 127 -2.90 22.02 0.37
N ILE A 128 -2.46 20.89 0.88
CA ILE A 128 -3.14 20.11 1.91
C ILE A 128 -2.39 20.33 3.22
N LYS A 129 -3.11 20.69 4.29
CA LYS A 129 -2.55 20.95 5.62
C LYS A 129 -3.38 20.25 6.70
N GLY A 130 -2.76 19.97 7.85
CA GLY A 130 -3.46 19.45 9.03
C GLY A 130 -3.82 17.97 8.98
N TYR A 131 -3.18 17.19 8.10
CA TYR A 131 -3.37 15.76 8.01
C TYR A 131 -2.20 15.00 8.66
N ASP A 132 -2.51 14.01 9.50
CA ASP A 132 -1.52 13.10 10.08
C ASP A 132 -0.80 12.27 9.00
N THR A 133 -1.46 12.09 7.85
CA THR A 133 -0.97 11.32 6.71
C THR A 133 -0.19 12.13 5.67
N GLU A 134 0.15 13.39 5.94
CA GLU A 134 0.84 14.27 4.99
C GLU A 134 2.16 13.67 4.48
N SER A 135 2.92 13.03 5.35
CA SER A 135 4.19 12.38 5.00
C SER A 135 4.06 11.21 4.01
N CYS A 136 2.85 10.68 3.81
CA CYS A 136 2.60 9.61 2.82
C CYS A 136 2.70 10.12 1.37
N GLY A 137 2.49 11.43 1.15
CA GLY A 137 2.70 12.06 -0.14
C GLY A 137 1.81 11.55 -1.28
N ASN A 138 0.63 11.00 -0.98
CA ASN A 138 -0.31 10.51 -1.99
C ASN A 138 -1.75 10.88 -1.64
N LEU A 139 -2.54 11.29 -2.64
CA LEU A 139 -3.89 11.81 -2.43
C LEU A 139 -4.83 10.79 -1.76
N TYR A 140 -4.72 9.51 -2.07
CA TYR A 140 -5.59 8.51 -1.43
C TYR A 140 -5.41 8.45 0.10
N ALA A 141 -4.22 8.78 0.62
CA ALA A 141 -3.98 8.78 2.06
C ALA A 141 -4.79 9.91 2.75
N PHE A 142 -4.84 11.08 2.16
CA PHE A 142 -5.67 12.19 2.65
C PHE A 142 -7.17 11.89 2.57
N VAL A 143 -7.61 11.26 1.45
CA VAL A 143 -9.01 10.84 1.30
C VAL A 143 -9.38 9.81 2.36
N MET A 144 -8.49 8.84 2.64
CA MET A 144 -8.71 7.86 3.71
C MET A 144 -8.85 8.53 5.07
N GLU A 145 -7.94 9.43 5.43
CA GLU A 145 -8.01 10.17 6.69
C GLU A 145 -9.29 10.99 6.78
N ARG A 146 -9.67 11.68 5.70
CA ARG A 146 -10.93 12.44 5.65
C ARG A 146 -12.16 11.55 5.82
N ALA A 147 -12.18 10.38 5.20
CA ALA A 147 -13.27 9.42 5.34
C ALA A 147 -13.50 9.02 6.81
N PHE A 148 -12.44 8.88 7.62
CA PHE A 148 -12.53 8.60 9.05
C PHE A 148 -13.20 9.71 9.86
N THR A 149 -13.18 10.96 9.39
CA THR A 149 -13.84 12.07 10.06
C THR A 149 -15.31 12.22 9.67
N LEU A 150 -15.73 11.56 8.60
CA LEU A 150 -17.07 11.73 8.01
C LEU A 150 -17.98 10.51 8.16
N ALA A 151 -17.43 9.31 8.42
CA ALA A 151 -18.21 8.07 8.42
C ALA A 151 -17.88 7.16 9.59
N LYS A 152 -18.79 6.20 9.85
CA LYS A 152 -18.62 5.12 10.84
C LYS A 152 -17.83 3.94 10.27
N ASN A 153 -17.90 3.74 8.97
CA ASN A 153 -17.22 2.68 8.24
C ASN A 153 -16.64 3.22 6.94
N MET A 154 -15.56 2.61 6.47
CA MET A 154 -14.91 2.98 5.22
C MET A 154 -14.55 1.73 4.43
N GLY A 155 -14.87 1.71 3.12
CA GLY A 155 -14.46 0.69 2.17
C GLY A 155 -13.79 1.32 0.95
N LEU A 156 -12.47 1.24 0.82
CA LEU A 156 -11.73 1.89 -0.26
C LEU A 156 -10.82 0.92 -1.00
N ILE A 157 -10.70 1.17 -2.31
CA ILE A 157 -9.72 0.51 -3.17
C ILE A 157 -8.53 1.45 -3.29
N VAL A 158 -7.35 1.00 -2.90
CA VAL A 158 -6.13 1.81 -2.86
C VAL A 158 -4.95 1.04 -3.44
N GLN A 159 -3.85 1.73 -3.71
CA GLN A 159 -2.61 1.06 -4.09
C GLN A 159 -2.13 0.12 -2.98
N LEU A 160 -1.54 -1.02 -3.36
CA LEU A 160 -0.95 -1.97 -2.42
C LEU A 160 0.12 -1.33 -1.52
N SER A 161 0.78 -0.29 -2.00
CA SER A 161 1.74 0.48 -1.21
C SER A 161 1.16 1.03 0.10
N ALA A 162 -0.16 1.31 0.16
CA ALA A 162 -0.83 1.78 1.38
C ALA A 162 -0.57 0.88 2.60
N ILE A 163 -0.48 -0.42 2.38
CA ILE A 163 -0.29 -1.43 3.45
C ILE A 163 1.07 -2.11 3.43
N GLY A 164 1.79 -2.07 2.29
CA GLY A 164 3.00 -2.85 2.03
C GLY A 164 4.30 -2.04 1.92
N THR A 165 4.31 -0.73 2.18
CA THR A 165 5.53 0.09 2.13
C THR A 165 5.72 0.95 3.37
N GLU A 166 6.98 1.15 3.77
CA GLU A 166 7.34 2.00 4.90
C GLU A 166 6.97 3.48 4.69
N GLY A 167 6.98 3.95 3.44
CA GLY A 167 6.57 5.32 3.10
C GLY A 167 5.13 5.65 3.47
N MET A 168 4.29 4.64 3.73
CA MET A 168 2.91 4.79 4.18
C MET A 168 2.73 4.57 5.70
N LYS A 169 3.81 4.60 6.47
CA LYS A 169 3.79 4.33 7.93
C LYS A 169 2.80 5.21 8.69
N SER A 170 2.70 6.49 8.36
CA SER A 170 1.75 7.41 8.99
C SER A 170 0.31 6.99 8.76
N LEU A 171 -0.05 6.61 7.53
CA LEU A 171 -1.37 6.07 7.19
C LEU A 171 -1.63 4.74 7.93
N GLN A 172 -0.70 3.81 7.89
CA GLN A 172 -0.83 2.51 8.56
C GLN A 172 -1.05 2.68 10.07
N LYS A 173 -0.29 3.57 10.70
CA LYS A 173 -0.47 3.93 12.11
C LYS A 173 -1.83 4.57 12.37
N TYR A 174 -2.26 5.48 11.50
CA TYR A 174 -3.56 6.15 11.58
C TYR A 174 -4.70 5.12 11.52
N LEU A 175 -4.69 4.24 10.52
CA LEU A 175 -5.69 3.18 10.36
C LEU A 175 -5.78 2.29 11.60
N LEU A 176 -4.63 1.77 12.09
CA LEU A 176 -4.58 0.93 13.29
C LEU A 176 -5.03 1.67 14.55
N THR A 177 -4.82 2.97 14.63
CA THR A 177 -5.21 3.76 15.82
C THR A 177 -6.69 4.09 15.81
N LYS A 178 -7.27 4.34 14.64
CA LYS A 178 -8.65 4.84 14.49
C LYS A 178 -9.67 3.74 14.19
N SER A 179 -9.25 2.52 13.85
CA SER A 179 -10.17 1.40 13.57
C SER A 179 -10.27 0.43 14.73
N SER A 180 -11.45 -0.14 14.94
CA SER A 180 -11.69 -1.32 15.79
C SER A 180 -11.43 -2.61 15.02
N ALA A 181 -11.79 -2.65 13.74
CA ALA A 181 -11.51 -3.76 12.83
C ALA A 181 -11.09 -3.26 11.45
N ILE A 182 -10.11 -3.95 10.86
CA ILE A 182 -9.65 -3.72 9.50
C ILE A 182 -9.65 -5.04 8.75
N PHE A 183 -10.37 -5.10 7.64
CA PHE A 183 -10.37 -6.21 6.70
C PHE A 183 -9.68 -5.78 5.42
N TYR A 184 -8.76 -6.58 4.90
CA TYR A 184 -8.07 -6.24 3.66
C TYR A 184 -7.72 -7.47 2.83
N GLY A 185 -7.72 -7.27 1.51
CA GLY A 185 -7.25 -8.21 0.51
C GLY A 185 -6.32 -7.52 -0.49
N VAL A 186 -5.38 -8.29 -1.03
CA VAL A 186 -4.35 -7.80 -1.96
C VAL A 186 -4.56 -8.42 -3.33
N TYR A 187 -4.60 -7.58 -4.34
CA TYR A 187 -4.83 -7.93 -5.74
C TYR A 187 -3.64 -7.46 -6.56
N PRO A 188 -2.65 -8.33 -6.84
CA PRO A 188 -1.49 -8.00 -7.65
C PRO A 188 -1.89 -7.66 -9.08
N GLU A 189 -1.02 -6.94 -9.78
CA GLU A 189 -1.21 -6.64 -11.20
C GLU A 189 -1.09 -7.87 -12.11
N ARG A 190 -0.45 -8.94 -11.66
CA ARG A 190 -0.21 -10.17 -12.42
C ARG A 190 -0.75 -11.41 -11.69
N PRO A 191 -1.21 -12.45 -12.44
CA PRO A 191 -1.25 -12.57 -13.90
C PRO A 191 -2.28 -11.68 -14.59
N LYS A 192 -3.35 -11.24 -13.88
CA LYS A 192 -4.36 -10.31 -14.40
C LYS A 192 -4.61 -9.18 -13.41
N GLN A 193 -4.77 -7.96 -13.93
CA GLN A 193 -5.09 -6.75 -13.17
C GLN A 193 -6.51 -6.78 -12.62
N LEU A 194 -6.75 -6.14 -11.48
CA LEU A 194 -8.08 -5.97 -10.91
C LEU A 194 -8.97 -5.08 -11.82
N PHE A 195 -8.40 -4.03 -12.39
CA PHE A 195 -9.04 -3.15 -13.37
C PHE A 195 -8.26 -3.15 -14.67
N GLU A 196 -8.97 -3.20 -15.78
CA GLU A 196 -8.35 -3.13 -17.11
C GLU A 196 -7.57 -1.82 -17.29
N GLY A 197 -6.36 -1.92 -17.80
CA GLY A 197 -5.46 -0.77 -18.00
C GLY A 197 -4.76 -0.23 -16.74
N VAL A 198 -5.01 -0.81 -15.57
CA VAL A 198 -4.37 -0.39 -14.31
C VAL A 198 -3.25 -1.36 -13.94
N CYS A 199 -2.03 -1.05 -14.37
CA CYS A 199 -0.84 -1.91 -14.18
C CYS A 199 -0.17 -1.70 -12.81
N ILE A 200 -0.95 -1.70 -11.72
CA ILE A 200 -0.45 -1.59 -10.35
C ILE A 200 -1.15 -2.58 -9.42
N GLY A 201 -0.45 -3.04 -8.40
CA GLY A 201 -1.05 -3.83 -7.33
C GLY A 201 -1.99 -3.00 -6.48
N LEU A 202 -3.16 -3.54 -6.19
CA LEU A 202 -4.22 -2.88 -5.42
C LEU A 202 -4.51 -3.62 -4.12
N SER A 203 -5.07 -2.89 -3.16
CA SER A 203 -5.66 -3.44 -1.95
C SER A 203 -7.07 -2.90 -1.78
N ILE A 204 -7.99 -3.78 -1.42
CA ILE A 204 -9.33 -3.40 -0.96
C ILE A 204 -9.29 -3.44 0.56
N LEU A 205 -9.54 -2.29 1.18
CA LEU A 205 -9.58 -2.14 2.62
C LEU A 205 -11.00 -1.79 3.06
N PHE A 206 -11.46 -2.47 4.09
CA PHE A 206 -12.64 -2.09 4.84
C PHE A 206 -12.24 -1.84 6.29
N CYS A 207 -12.55 -0.64 6.80
CA CYS A 207 -12.24 -0.23 8.16
C CYS A 207 -13.53 0.09 8.90
N GLN A 208 -13.71 -0.52 10.05
CA GLN A 208 -14.73 -0.15 11.02
C GLN A 208 -14.11 0.88 11.98
N ILE A 209 -14.67 2.07 12.03
CA ILE A 209 -14.16 3.16 12.85
C ILE A 209 -14.44 2.87 14.32
N LYS A 210 -13.54 3.24 15.19
CA LYS A 210 -13.43 2.77 16.56
C LYS A 210 -14.65 3.14 17.42
N ILE A 211 -15.34 2.12 17.88
CA ILE A 211 -16.34 2.22 18.96
C ILE A 211 -15.75 1.57 20.24
N ASP A 212 -14.79 0.64 20.08
CA ASP A 212 -14.26 -0.20 21.15
C ASP A 212 -12.73 -0.28 21.12
N ASN A 213 -12.08 -0.68 22.23
CA ASN A 213 -10.62 -0.72 22.35
C ASN A 213 -9.96 -1.97 21.72
N ASN A 214 -10.75 -2.94 21.28
CA ASN A 214 -10.24 -4.13 20.64
C ASN A 214 -9.80 -3.83 19.19
N LYS A 215 -8.53 -4.09 18.90
CA LYS A 215 -7.97 -3.92 17.56
C LYS A 215 -7.90 -5.28 16.87
N VAL A 216 -8.58 -5.42 15.75
CA VAL A 216 -8.60 -6.68 15.01
C VAL A 216 -8.25 -6.44 13.55
N LEU A 217 -7.21 -7.10 13.08
CA LEU A 217 -6.71 -7.01 11.72
C LEU A 217 -6.93 -8.35 11.01
N PHE A 218 -7.72 -8.34 9.93
CA PHE A 218 -8.08 -9.52 9.16
C PHE A 218 -7.54 -9.43 7.73
N SER A 219 -6.79 -10.44 7.33
CA SER A 219 -6.22 -10.56 5.99
C SER A 219 -6.95 -11.61 5.15
N ASN A 220 -7.17 -11.31 3.90
CA ASN A 220 -7.55 -12.26 2.85
C ASN A 220 -6.33 -12.66 1.98
N GLY A 221 -5.14 -12.20 2.34
CA GLY A 221 -3.89 -12.50 1.65
C GLY A 221 -3.73 -11.89 0.28
N VAL A 222 -2.99 -12.58 -0.57
CA VAL A 222 -2.68 -12.18 -1.94
C VAL A 222 -3.53 -13.01 -2.91
N LEU A 223 -4.47 -12.36 -3.57
CA LEU A 223 -5.47 -12.98 -4.45
C LEU A 223 -5.08 -12.78 -5.92
N ARG A 224 -4.40 -13.78 -6.47
CA ARG A 224 -4.07 -13.82 -7.90
C ARG A 224 -5.20 -14.47 -8.69
N HIS A 225 -5.51 -13.95 -9.86
CA HIS A 225 -6.56 -14.50 -10.73
C HIS A 225 -6.14 -14.45 -12.20
N ALA A 226 -6.60 -15.43 -12.97
CA ALA A 226 -6.61 -15.39 -14.43
C ALA A 226 -7.96 -14.85 -14.93
N GLU A 227 -8.03 -14.49 -16.21
CA GLU A 227 -9.25 -13.91 -16.82
C GLU A 227 -10.50 -14.78 -16.60
N ASN A 228 -10.37 -16.08 -16.82
CA ASN A 228 -11.46 -17.07 -16.70
C ASN A 228 -11.94 -17.26 -15.26
N SER A 229 -11.12 -16.95 -14.24
CA SER A 229 -11.46 -17.09 -12.82
C SER A 229 -11.90 -15.78 -12.16
N ARG A 230 -11.86 -14.65 -12.86
CA ARG A 230 -12.18 -13.32 -12.32
C ARG A 230 -13.55 -13.25 -11.65
N ARG A 231 -14.56 -13.89 -12.22
CA ARG A 231 -15.94 -13.92 -11.67
C ARG A 231 -16.04 -14.56 -10.27
N TYR A 232 -15.06 -15.38 -9.89
CA TYR A 232 -15.03 -16.05 -8.58
C TYR A 232 -14.10 -15.39 -7.59
N LEU A 233 -13.44 -14.28 -7.97
CA LEU A 233 -12.40 -13.63 -7.18
C LEU A 233 -12.85 -13.27 -5.76
N PHE A 234 -14.10 -12.86 -5.61
CA PHE A 234 -14.67 -12.45 -4.33
C PHE A 234 -15.52 -13.53 -3.65
N SER A 235 -15.96 -14.57 -4.38
CA SER A 235 -16.87 -15.59 -3.87
C SER A 235 -16.26 -16.49 -2.80
N ASN A 236 -14.95 -16.68 -2.83
CA ASN A 236 -14.20 -17.56 -1.93
C ASN A 236 -13.32 -16.79 -0.94
N SER A 237 -13.62 -15.54 -0.70
CA SER A 237 -12.85 -14.70 0.21
C SER A 237 -12.97 -15.19 1.65
N LYS A 238 -11.83 -15.56 2.25
CA LYS A 238 -11.72 -15.95 3.66
C LYS A 238 -10.77 -14.99 4.35
N TYR A 239 -11.25 -14.36 5.42
CA TYR A 239 -10.46 -13.45 6.22
C TYR A 239 -9.95 -14.15 7.48
N ILE A 240 -8.66 -14.07 7.73
CA ILE A 240 -8.00 -14.65 8.90
C ILE A 240 -7.40 -13.54 9.74
N LEU A 241 -7.49 -13.67 11.05
CA LEU A 241 -6.87 -12.76 12.01
C LEU A 241 -5.35 -12.77 11.83
N SER A 242 -4.77 -11.59 11.55
CA SER A 242 -3.34 -11.42 11.25
C SER A 242 -2.64 -10.40 12.17
N GLY A 243 -3.33 -9.91 13.19
CA GLY A 243 -2.88 -8.81 14.03
C GLY A 243 -1.61 -9.07 14.85
N ASP A 244 -1.24 -10.32 15.06
CA ASP A 244 -0.05 -10.70 15.85
C ASP A 244 1.18 -11.00 14.95
N CYS A 245 1.03 -10.84 13.64
CA CYS A 245 2.05 -11.21 12.66
C CYS A 245 2.83 -10.02 12.09
N PHE A 246 2.91 -8.89 12.81
CA PHE A 246 3.68 -7.73 12.36
C PHE A 246 5.18 -8.02 12.30
N LEU A 247 5.82 -7.52 11.24
CA LEU A 247 7.28 -7.51 11.17
C LEU A 247 7.82 -6.55 12.24
N LYS A 248 8.82 -7.00 13.00
CA LYS A 248 9.44 -6.21 14.06
C LYS A 248 9.90 -4.85 13.50
N ASP A 249 9.62 -3.78 14.24
CA ASP A 249 9.95 -2.39 13.92
C ASP A 249 9.18 -1.78 12.73
N TYR A 250 8.26 -2.54 12.11
CA TYR A 250 7.45 -2.10 10.97
C TYR A 250 5.94 -2.29 11.23
N ILE A 251 5.15 -1.37 10.69
CA ILE A 251 3.68 -1.40 10.79
C ILE A 251 3.05 -1.87 9.46
N LEU A 252 3.78 -2.71 8.71
CA LEU A 252 3.28 -3.27 7.45
C LEU A 252 2.20 -4.32 7.72
N PHE A 253 1.11 -4.29 6.98
CA PHE A 253 -0.01 -5.21 7.17
C PHE A 253 0.36 -6.60 6.62
N PRO A 254 0.44 -7.64 7.49
CA PRO A 254 0.86 -8.97 7.07
C PRO A 254 -0.24 -9.70 6.29
N LYS A 255 0.07 -10.17 5.08
CA LYS A 255 -0.88 -10.82 4.16
C LYS A 255 -1.01 -12.32 4.47
N ILE A 256 -1.37 -12.64 5.70
CA ILE A 256 -1.47 -14.01 6.23
C ILE A 256 -2.87 -14.56 6.00
N VAL A 257 -2.98 -15.82 5.59
CA VAL A 257 -4.27 -16.48 5.26
C VAL A 257 -4.43 -17.88 5.84
N SER A 258 -3.45 -18.39 6.60
CA SER A 258 -3.52 -19.71 7.19
C SER A 258 -2.80 -19.80 8.54
N GLU A 259 -3.18 -20.77 9.37
CA GLU A 259 -2.51 -21.00 10.64
C GLU A 259 -1.07 -21.48 10.44
N ILE A 260 -0.79 -22.26 9.38
CA ILE A 260 0.58 -22.70 9.06
C ILE A 260 1.51 -21.49 8.81
N GLU A 261 1.02 -20.42 8.18
CA GLU A 261 1.80 -19.20 8.00
C GLU A 261 2.11 -18.51 9.32
N LYS A 262 1.18 -18.52 10.27
CA LYS A 262 1.43 -17.98 11.63
C LYS A 262 2.48 -18.81 12.37
N THR A 263 2.41 -20.14 12.27
CA THR A 263 3.41 -21.00 12.93
C THR A 263 4.80 -20.76 12.36
N ILE A 264 4.94 -20.58 11.04
CA ILE A 264 6.20 -20.24 10.38
C ILE A 264 6.73 -18.89 10.88
N ILE A 265 5.88 -17.83 10.94
CA ILE A 265 6.28 -16.52 11.45
C ILE A 265 6.74 -16.60 12.91
N ASN A 266 6.02 -17.35 13.75
CA ASN A 266 6.36 -17.53 15.14
C ASN A 266 7.72 -18.24 15.34
N LYS A 267 8.22 -18.95 14.34
CA LYS A 267 9.54 -19.60 14.36
C LYS A 267 10.69 -18.69 13.96
N PHE A 268 10.39 -17.48 13.47
CA PHE A 268 11.40 -16.43 13.32
C PHE A 268 11.81 -15.83 14.66
N HIS A 269 12.25 -16.67 15.60
CA HIS A 269 12.52 -16.28 17.00
C HIS A 269 13.77 -15.41 17.18
N THR A 270 14.49 -15.09 16.12
CA THR A 270 15.71 -14.31 16.21
C THR A 270 15.43 -12.82 16.35
N ASN A 271 16.19 -12.16 17.22
CA ASN A 271 16.26 -10.70 17.30
C ASN A 271 17.23 -10.10 16.28
N LYS A 272 17.87 -10.94 15.46
CA LYS A 272 18.81 -10.53 14.43
C LYS A 272 18.16 -10.60 13.07
N SER A 273 18.65 -9.79 12.17
CA SER A 273 18.28 -9.79 10.76
C SER A 273 19.55 -9.69 9.92
N ILE A 274 19.43 -9.97 8.63
CA ILE A 274 20.57 -9.90 7.69
C ILE A 274 21.29 -8.53 7.78
N SER A 275 20.59 -7.47 8.16
CA SER A 275 21.19 -6.13 8.33
C SER A 275 22.38 -6.08 9.28
N LYS A 276 22.44 -6.99 10.27
CA LYS A 276 23.55 -7.07 11.25
C LYS A 276 24.88 -7.56 10.67
N PHE A 277 24.84 -8.16 9.49
CA PHE A 277 26.00 -8.75 8.82
C PHE A 277 26.55 -7.86 7.70
N ILE A 278 25.92 -6.72 7.43
CA ILE A 278 26.31 -5.76 6.40
C ILE A 278 27.61 -5.05 6.81
N ALA A 279 28.53 -4.94 5.88
CA ALA A 279 29.78 -4.19 6.08
C ALA A 279 29.51 -2.68 6.14
N LYS A 280 30.30 -1.97 6.95
CA LYS A 280 30.24 -0.50 7.05
C LYS A 280 30.78 0.21 5.80
N SER A 281 31.65 -0.45 5.04
CA SER A 281 32.23 0.05 3.80
C SER A 281 32.12 -1.00 2.70
N PHE A 282 32.14 -0.56 1.43
CA PHE A 282 32.08 -1.47 0.30
C PHE A 282 33.28 -2.40 0.26
N ASN A 283 33.03 -3.69 0.11
CA ASN A 283 34.04 -4.74 -0.07
C ASN A 283 33.77 -5.42 -1.43
N LYS A 284 34.67 -5.22 -2.38
CA LYS A 284 34.57 -5.75 -3.76
C LYS A 284 34.57 -7.28 -3.85
N ASP A 285 35.12 -7.98 -2.85
CA ASP A 285 35.26 -9.43 -2.86
C ASP A 285 34.09 -10.13 -2.16
N ASN A 286 33.34 -9.40 -1.31
CA ASN A 286 32.26 -9.96 -0.49
C ASN A 286 30.98 -9.12 -0.57
N PHE A 287 30.32 -9.13 -1.72
CA PHE A 287 29.07 -8.42 -1.97
C PHE A 287 28.06 -9.25 -2.75
N ILE A 288 26.83 -8.84 -2.68
CA ILE A 288 25.75 -9.30 -3.54
C ILE A 288 25.22 -8.14 -4.38
N SER A 289 24.59 -8.45 -5.52
CA SER A 289 23.85 -7.51 -6.34
C SER A 289 22.39 -7.93 -6.49
N TYR A 290 21.50 -6.95 -6.63
CA TYR A 290 20.07 -7.12 -6.80
C TYR A 290 19.48 -5.93 -7.55
N ARG A 291 18.25 -6.08 -8.08
CA ARG A 291 17.50 -5.00 -8.72
C ARG A 291 16.43 -4.47 -7.77
N THR A 292 16.26 -3.15 -7.72
CA THR A 292 15.30 -2.49 -6.82
C THR A 292 13.86 -2.49 -7.32
N ALA A 293 13.63 -2.90 -8.58
CA ALA A 293 12.32 -2.97 -9.20
C ALA A 293 12.20 -4.19 -10.11
N GLY A 294 10.99 -4.58 -10.48
CA GLY A 294 10.73 -5.74 -11.31
C GLY A 294 10.78 -7.08 -10.55
N GLY A 295 10.85 -8.18 -11.28
CA GLY A 295 10.87 -9.52 -10.69
C GLY A 295 9.57 -9.84 -9.94
N ARG A 296 8.42 -9.77 -10.65
CA ARG A 296 7.07 -9.89 -10.08
C ARG A 296 6.75 -11.26 -9.48
N TYR A 297 7.48 -12.28 -9.93
CA TYR A 297 7.32 -13.66 -9.45
C TYR A 297 8.56 -14.22 -8.77
N TRP A 298 9.69 -13.53 -8.86
CA TRP A 298 10.93 -13.87 -8.21
C TRP A 298 11.87 -12.68 -8.11
N LYS A 299 12.67 -12.61 -7.06
CA LYS A 299 13.74 -11.65 -6.90
C LYS A 299 15.09 -12.36 -7.03
N ILE A 300 15.98 -11.85 -7.89
CA ILE A 300 17.29 -12.45 -8.14
C ILE A 300 18.37 -11.69 -7.38
N PHE A 301 19.19 -12.46 -6.67
CA PHE A 301 20.38 -11.97 -5.98
C PHE A 301 21.60 -12.71 -6.51
N LEU A 302 22.62 -11.97 -6.92
CA LEU A 302 23.85 -12.53 -7.50
C LEU A 302 25.04 -12.24 -6.59
N ASN A 303 26.05 -13.14 -6.58
CA ASN A 303 27.33 -12.95 -5.90
C ASN A 303 28.36 -12.15 -6.74
N ARG A 304 27.94 -11.58 -7.83
CA ARG A 304 28.67 -10.72 -8.77
C ARG A 304 27.83 -9.52 -9.21
N ALA A 305 28.41 -8.56 -9.91
CA ALA A 305 27.67 -7.48 -10.53
C ALA A 305 26.83 -7.98 -11.73
N PHE A 306 25.73 -7.29 -12.03
CA PHE A 306 25.00 -7.48 -13.30
C PHE A 306 25.89 -7.04 -14.47
N SER A 307 25.71 -7.65 -15.62
CA SER A 307 26.46 -7.31 -16.85
C SER A 307 26.05 -5.96 -17.44
N ASN A 308 24.78 -5.56 -17.29
CA ASN A 308 24.27 -4.28 -17.76
C ASN A 308 24.30 -3.20 -16.67
N GLN A 309 24.43 -1.94 -17.09
CA GLN A 309 24.27 -0.80 -16.22
C GLN A 309 22.80 -0.38 -16.15
N SER A 310 22.26 -0.25 -14.94
CA SER A 310 20.90 0.27 -14.69
C SER A 310 20.90 1.00 -13.35
N THR A 311 20.11 2.05 -13.25
CA THR A 311 19.89 2.77 -11.98
C THR A 311 19.22 1.88 -10.92
N SER A 312 18.49 0.86 -11.37
CA SER A 312 17.85 -0.14 -10.52
C SER A 312 18.83 -1.16 -9.94
N ASN A 313 20.04 -1.31 -10.49
CA ASN A 313 21.03 -2.24 -9.98
C ASN A 313 21.67 -1.67 -8.71
N LYS A 314 21.67 -2.46 -7.67
CA LYS A 314 22.29 -2.15 -6.37
C LYS A 314 23.25 -3.24 -5.95
N VAL A 315 24.21 -2.85 -5.13
CA VAL A 315 25.18 -3.76 -4.51
C VAL A 315 25.19 -3.55 -2.99
N LYS A 316 25.41 -4.62 -2.24
CA LYS A 316 25.56 -4.58 -0.79
C LYS A 316 26.64 -5.53 -0.35
N SER A 317 27.59 -5.05 0.45
CA SER A 317 28.70 -5.84 0.97
C SER A 317 28.41 -6.36 2.37
N PHE A 318 28.97 -7.54 2.66
CA PHE A 318 28.94 -8.14 4.00
C PHE A 318 30.30 -8.02 4.69
N ASP A 319 30.29 -8.06 6.01
CA ASP A 319 31.51 -8.11 6.80
C ASP A 319 32.34 -9.34 6.42
N LYS A 320 33.69 -9.21 6.40
CA LYS A 320 34.63 -10.25 5.89
C LYS A 320 34.50 -11.60 6.58
N LYS A 321 33.99 -11.64 7.80
CA LYS A 321 33.80 -12.88 8.56
C LYS A 321 32.59 -13.71 8.13
N TYR A 322 31.74 -13.20 7.24
CA TYR A 322 30.53 -13.87 6.74
C TYR A 322 30.64 -14.10 5.24
N ASP A 323 30.35 -15.30 4.77
CA ASP A 323 30.40 -15.60 3.34
C ASP A 323 29.16 -15.07 2.60
N LYS A 324 29.39 -14.27 1.53
CA LYS A 324 28.31 -13.75 0.66
C LYS A 324 27.44 -14.83 0.05
N ASN A 325 27.99 -16.02 -0.20
CA ASN A 325 27.26 -17.11 -0.83
C ASN A 325 26.16 -17.68 0.09
N VAL A 326 26.34 -17.57 1.42
CA VAL A 326 25.27 -17.88 2.39
C VAL A 326 24.07 -16.95 2.17
N PHE A 327 24.31 -15.66 2.02
CA PHE A 327 23.23 -14.67 1.82
C PHE A 327 22.59 -14.82 0.44
N VAL A 328 23.38 -15.16 -0.60
CA VAL A 328 22.84 -15.47 -1.93
C VAL A 328 21.91 -16.68 -1.86
N ALA A 329 22.28 -17.73 -1.14
CA ALA A 329 21.43 -18.89 -0.95
C ALA A 329 20.11 -18.48 -0.26
N ILE A 330 20.19 -17.82 0.88
CA ILE A 330 19.00 -17.41 1.66
C ILE A 330 18.08 -16.51 0.86
N LEU A 331 18.61 -15.46 0.21
CA LEU A 331 17.81 -14.46 -0.50
C LEU A 331 17.20 -14.99 -1.82
N ASN A 332 17.71 -16.06 -2.37
CA ASN A 332 17.09 -16.78 -3.50
C ASN A 332 16.27 -18.01 -3.07
N SER A 333 15.93 -18.18 -1.80
CA SER A 333 15.11 -19.27 -1.30
C SER A 333 13.62 -19.04 -1.51
N ASN A 334 12.82 -20.11 -1.50
CA ASN A 334 11.36 -20.03 -1.45
C ASN A 334 10.89 -19.32 -0.17
N LEU A 335 11.60 -19.53 0.95
CA LEU A 335 11.31 -18.89 2.24
C LEU A 335 11.44 -17.39 2.17
N PHE A 336 12.51 -16.83 1.58
CA PHE A 336 12.65 -15.38 1.41
C PHE A 336 11.58 -14.82 0.48
N TRP A 337 11.25 -15.51 -0.62
CA TRP A 337 10.17 -15.09 -1.50
C TRP A 337 8.82 -15.03 -0.77
N TRP A 338 8.47 -16.07 -0.02
CA TRP A 338 7.26 -16.10 0.79
C TRP A 338 7.24 -14.94 1.78
N PHE A 339 8.30 -14.70 2.53
CA PHE A 339 8.44 -13.56 3.46
C PHE A 339 8.21 -12.23 2.74
N TYR A 340 8.86 -12.01 1.59
CA TYR A 340 8.71 -10.81 0.78
C TYR A 340 7.25 -10.60 0.36
N VAL A 341 6.56 -11.62 -0.12
CA VAL A 341 5.16 -11.55 -0.51
C VAL A 341 4.26 -11.21 0.67
N LYS A 342 4.54 -11.76 1.86
CA LYS A 342 3.70 -11.55 3.03
C LYS A 342 3.74 -10.13 3.59
N TYR A 343 4.83 -9.41 3.40
CA TYR A 343 4.99 -8.09 4.01
C TYR A 343 5.00 -6.92 3.03
N PHE A 344 5.49 -7.08 1.80
CA PHE A 344 5.83 -5.96 0.92
C PHE A 344 4.88 -5.79 -0.28
N ASP A 345 5.19 -4.81 -1.14
CA ASP A 345 4.31 -4.34 -2.21
C ASP A 345 4.36 -5.16 -3.51
N LEU A 346 5.13 -6.23 -3.56
CA LEU A 346 5.29 -7.17 -4.68
C LEU A 346 6.00 -6.60 -5.92
N TYR A 347 6.39 -5.35 -5.90
CA TYR A 347 7.07 -4.69 -7.01
C TYR A 347 8.47 -4.20 -6.63
N ASN A 348 8.54 -3.32 -5.64
CA ASN A 348 9.80 -2.74 -5.18
C ASN A 348 10.65 -3.74 -4.38
N LEU A 349 11.96 -3.56 -4.39
CA LEU A 349 12.92 -4.29 -3.58
C LEU A 349 13.91 -3.32 -2.95
N LYS A 350 13.52 -2.68 -1.84
CA LYS A 350 14.36 -1.74 -1.10
C LYS A 350 15.19 -2.46 -0.04
N ASP A 351 16.28 -1.85 0.41
CA ASP A 351 17.20 -2.40 1.40
C ASP A 351 16.47 -2.94 2.64
N TYR A 352 15.50 -2.22 3.18
CA TYR A 352 14.76 -2.66 4.35
C TYR A 352 13.90 -3.92 4.09
N MET A 353 13.45 -4.13 2.86
CA MET A 353 12.66 -5.31 2.47
C MET A 353 13.52 -6.58 2.42
N ILE A 354 14.81 -6.41 2.15
CA ILE A 354 15.78 -7.51 2.02
C ILE A 354 16.43 -7.79 3.37
N PHE A 355 17.04 -6.75 3.94
CA PHE A 355 17.99 -6.92 5.06
C PHE A 355 17.32 -7.01 6.43
N ASN A 356 16.00 -6.77 6.52
CA ASN A 356 15.22 -7.09 7.71
C ASN A 356 14.68 -8.52 7.72
N PHE A 357 15.03 -9.35 6.74
CA PHE A 357 14.74 -10.78 6.83
C PHE A 357 15.34 -11.34 8.12
N PRO A 358 14.54 -11.97 8.99
CA PRO A 358 14.99 -12.48 10.28
C PRO A 358 15.95 -13.66 10.08
N PHE A 359 17.21 -13.48 10.41
CA PHE A 359 18.21 -14.53 10.29
C PHE A 359 19.30 -14.36 11.35
N ASP A 360 19.62 -15.42 12.06
CA ASP A 360 20.79 -15.53 12.93
C ASP A 360 21.85 -16.41 12.25
N TYR A 361 23.04 -15.83 12.01
CA TYR A 361 24.09 -16.53 11.27
C TYR A 361 24.60 -17.72 12.06
N ASP A 362 24.44 -18.93 11.51
CA ASP A 362 24.94 -20.18 12.09
C ASP A 362 26.14 -20.71 11.33
N PHE A 363 27.32 -20.61 11.96
CA PHE A 363 28.57 -21.10 11.39
C PHE A 363 28.58 -22.62 11.14
N LYS A 364 27.71 -23.39 11.77
CA LYS A 364 27.58 -24.84 11.51
C LYS A 364 26.92 -25.13 10.16
N LEU A 365 26.07 -24.22 9.70
CA LEU A 365 25.37 -24.33 8.42
C LEU A 365 26.06 -23.56 7.30
N GLU A 366 27.08 -22.73 7.62
CA GLU A 366 27.77 -21.86 6.68
C GLU A 366 28.28 -22.62 5.46
N ASN A 367 29.07 -23.68 5.67
CA ASN A 367 29.64 -24.46 4.56
C ASN A 367 28.58 -25.05 3.65
N LYS A 368 27.48 -25.55 4.21
CA LYS A 368 26.37 -26.15 3.43
C LYS A 368 25.64 -25.10 2.62
N LEU A 369 25.28 -23.97 3.25
CA LEU A 369 24.58 -22.87 2.57
C LEU A 369 25.48 -22.19 1.53
N ALA A 370 26.77 -21.96 1.83
CA ALA A 370 27.70 -21.38 0.88
C ALA A 370 27.89 -22.25 -0.35
N THR A 371 28.04 -23.59 -0.16
CA THR A 371 28.15 -24.54 -1.26
C THR A 371 26.90 -24.51 -2.15
N LEU A 372 25.71 -24.55 -1.56
CA LEU A 372 24.45 -24.43 -2.29
C LEU A 372 24.31 -23.08 -3.00
N GLY A 373 24.76 -21.99 -2.37
CA GLY A 373 24.80 -20.67 -3.00
C GLY A 373 25.70 -20.63 -4.23
N ILE A 374 26.88 -21.24 -4.17
CA ILE A 374 27.79 -21.35 -5.31
C ILE A 374 27.16 -22.19 -6.43
N GLN A 375 26.57 -23.35 -6.08
CA GLN A 375 25.88 -24.21 -7.05
C GLN A 375 24.69 -23.49 -7.71
N LEU A 376 23.93 -22.70 -6.95
CA LEU A 376 22.82 -21.90 -7.48
C LEU A 376 23.32 -20.84 -8.47
N MET A 377 24.40 -20.14 -8.14
CA MET A 377 25.00 -19.15 -9.06
C MET A 377 25.51 -19.81 -10.33
N GLN A 378 26.13 -20.97 -10.25
CA GLN A 378 26.54 -21.72 -11.44
C GLN A 378 25.32 -22.13 -12.27
N SER A 379 24.27 -22.65 -11.64
CA SER A 379 23.01 -22.98 -12.33
C SER A 379 22.37 -21.76 -13.01
N PHE A 380 22.41 -20.59 -12.40
CA PHE A 380 21.93 -19.36 -13.02
C PHE A 380 22.78 -18.96 -14.23
N GLU A 381 24.11 -19.07 -14.17
CA GLU A 381 25.02 -18.81 -15.29
C GLU A 381 24.76 -19.76 -16.46
N ASP A 382 24.58 -21.06 -16.18
CA ASP A 382 24.39 -22.09 -17.20
C ASP A 382 23.02 -21.99 -17.90
N ASN A 383 22.03 -21.43 -17.23
CA ASN A 383 20.64 -21.35 -17.72
C ASN A 383 20.14 -19.95 -18.04
N LYS A 384 21.00 -18.91 -17.91
CA LYS A 384 20.60 -17.54 -18.23
C LYS A 384 20.40 -17.37 -19.75
N GLU A 385 19.50 -16.48 -20.09
CA GLU A 385 19.27 -16.01 -21.44
C GLU A 385 19.80 -14.57 -21.59
N ILE A 386 20.32 -14.25 -22.76
CA ILE A 386 20.70 -12.87 -23.09
C ILE A 386 19.64 -12.32 -24.02
N LYS A 387 18.96 -11.28 -23.55
CA LYS A 387 17.95 -10.56 -24.35
C LYS A 387 18.41 -9.15 -24.66
N SER A 388 17.89 -8.60 -25.74
CA SER A 388 18.11 -7.20 -26.12
C SER A 388 16.78 -6.47 -26.25
N GLN A 389 16.75 -5.22 -25.81
CA GLN A 389 15.60 -4.36 -25.96
C GLN A 389 16.03 -2.99 -26.47
N PHE A 390 15.28 -2.49 -27.46
CA PHE A 390 15.48 -1.13 -27.97
C PHE A 390 14.68 -0.14 -27.11
N ILE A 391 15.39 0.75 -26.42
CA ILE A 391 14.80 1.79 -25.57
C ILE A 391 14.59 3.04 -26.44
N ARG A 392 13.33 3.29 -26.82
CA ARG A 392 12.97 4.41 -27.71
C ARG A 392 13.36 5.78 -27.14
N SER A 393 13.21 5.99 -25.84
CA SER A 393 13.54 7.27 -25.19
C SER A 393 15.03 7.60 -25.21
N LYS A 394 15.91 6.59 -25.27
CA LYS A 394 17.37 6.74 -25.31
C LYS A 394 17.95 6.49 -26.71
N ASN A 395 17.13 6.02 -27.66
CA ASN A 395 17.55 5.57 -29.01
C ASN A 395 18.71 4.56 -28.94
N GLU A 396 18.66 3.64 -27.97
CA GLU A 396 19.75 2.71 -27.66
C GLU A 396 19.21 1.28 -27.49
N THR A 397 19.99 0.28 -27.89
CA THR A 397 19.70 -1.13 -27.59
C THR A 397 20.43 -1.53 -26.33
N THR A 398 19.70 -1.89 -25.31
CA THR A 398 20.23 -2.43 -24.05
C THR A 398 20.22 -3.95 -24.08
N ILE A 399 21.33 -4.57 -23.70
CA ILE A 399 21.46 -6.02 -23.53
C ILE A 399 21.34 -6.33 -22.03
N PHE A 400 20.55 -7.32 -21.66
CA PHE A 400 20.37 -7.70 -20.27
C PHE A 400 20.27 -9.24 -20.08
N GLU A 401 20.63 -9.68 -18.89
CA GLU A 401 20.57 -11.09 -18.49
C GLU A 401 19.18 -11.39 -17.90
N VAL A 402 18.58 -12.51 -18.36
CA VAL A 402 17.35 -13.07 -17.83
C VAL A 402 17.66 -14.40 -17.15
N PHE A 403 17.31 -14.51 -15.89
CA PHE A 403 17.53 -15.69 -15.10
C PHE A 403 16.22 -16.46 -14.92
N ASN A 404 16.26 -17.77 -15.14
CA ASN A 404 15.11 -18.64 -14.97
C ASN A 404 15.24 -19.51 -13.70
N PRO A 405 14.65 -19.10 -12.56
CA PRO A 405 14.75 -19.85 -11.29
C PRO A 405 14.13 -21.24 -11.36
N GLN A 406 13.17 -21.47 -12.26
CA GLN A 406 12.53 -22.77 -12.45
C GLN A 406 13.55 -23.89 -12.73
N ARG A 407 14.56 -23.59 -13.55
CA ARG A 407 15.62 -24.56 -13.89
C ARG A 407 16.56 -24.86 -12.71
N SER A 408 16.59 -23.98 -11.73
CA SER A 408 17.39 -24.10 -10.50
C SER A 408 16.59 -24.60 -9.29
N LYS A 409 15.30 -24.93 -9.48
CA LYS A 409 14.40 -25.33 -8.40
C LYS A 409 14.96 -26.44 -7.50
N PRO A 410 15.58 -27.52 -8.00
CA PRO A 410 16.14 -28.55 -7.12
C PRO A 410 17.15 -28.03 -6.10
N ILE A 411 18.01 -27.06 -6.51
CA ILE A 411 18.99 -26.43 -5.62
C ILE A 411 18.30 -25.50 -4.62
N ILE A 412 17.29 -24.74 -5.07
CA ILE A 412 16.50 -23.85 -4.22
C ILE A 412 15.78 -24.63 -3.13
N ASP A 413 15.19 -25.79 -3.48
CA ASP A 413 14.51 -26.66 -2.51
C ASP A 413 15.48 -27.25 -1.48
N GLU A 414 16.74 -27.60 -1.88
CA GLU A 414 17.77 -28.02 -0.92
C GLU A 414 18.17 -26.87 0.03
N ILE A 415 18.21 -25.63 -0.46
CA ILE A 415 18.44 -24.46 0.41
C ILE A 415 17.31 -24.35 1.45
N ASP A 416 16.06 -24.49 1.04
CA ASP A 416 14.91 -24.42 1.95
C ASP A 416 14.90 -25.57 2.98
N LYS A 417 15.37 -26.77 2.63
CA LYS A 417 15.57 -27.85 3.60
C LYS A 417 16.60 -27.49 4.68
N VAL A 418 17.67 -26.80 4.30
CA VAL A 418 18.67 -26.32 5.28
C VAL A 418 18.08 -25.24 6.17
N LEU A 419 17.32 -24.30 5.58
CA LEU A 419 16.64 -23.25 6.32
C LEU A 419 15.55 -23.82 7.24
N ALA A 420 14.82 -24.85 6.82
CA ALA A 420 13.85 -25.54 7.66
C ALA A 420 14.50 -26.13 8.92
N GLN A 421 15.70 -26.72 8.79
CA GLN A 421 16.47 -27.19 9.94
C GLN A 421 16.90 -26.02 10.86
N HIS A 422 17.30 -24.88 10.27
CA HIS A 422 17.70 -23.69 11.01
C HIS A 422 16.57 -23.11 11.87
N TYR A 423 15.36 -23.01 11.29
CA TYR A 423 14.19 -22.45 11.97
C TYR A 423 13.37 -23.48 12.75
N GLY A 424 13.68 -24.78 12.63
CA GLY A 424 12.92 -25.85 13.23
C GLY A 424 11.54 -26.02 12.62
N PHE A 425 11.43 -25.90 11.29
CA PHE A 425 10.18 -26.16 10.56
C PHE A 425 9.83 -27.65 10.58
N THR A 426 8.53 -27.94 10.60
CA THR A 426 8.01 -29.28 10.36
C THR A 426 8.06 -29.60 8.85
N ASP A 427 7.90 -30.88 8.51
CA ASP A 427 7.83 -31.31 7.11
C ASP A 427 6.66 -30.64 6.37
N GLU A 428 5.52 -30.42 7.05
CA GLU A 428 4.36 -29.72 6.49
C GLU A 428 4.65 -28.24 6.22
N GLU A 429 5.35 -27.55 7.12
CA GLU A 429 5.75 -26.15 6.93
C GLU A 429 6.77 -26.01 5.80
N LEU A 430 7.72 -26.95 5.71
CA LEU A 430 8.67 -26.99 4.60
C LEU A 430 7.98 -27.22 3.27
N ASP A 431 7.07 -28.20 3.19
CA ASP A 431 6.29 -28.47 1.98
C ASP A 431 5.45 -27.25 1.58
N PHE A 432 4.83 -26.58 2.54
CA PHE A 432 4.10 -25.32 2.31
C PHE A 432 5.00 -24.26 1.70
N ILE A 433 6.21 -24.02 2.21
CA ILE A 433 7.15 -23.02 1.70
C ILE A 433 7.62 -23.37 0.28
N ILE A 434 8.02 -24.61 0.04
CA ILE A 434 8.51 -25.07 -1.27
C ILE A 434 7.42 -24.91 -2.34
N ASN A 435 6.17 -25.18 -1.99
CA ASN A 435 5.04 -25.14 -2.92
C ASN A 435 4.29 -23.81 -2.93
N TYR A 436 4.68 -22.85 -2.08
CA TYR A 436 4.00 -21.57 -2.01
C TYR A 436 4.02 -20.84 -3.36
N ASP A 437 2.85 -20.49 -3.89
CA ASP A 437 2.68 -19.78 -5.18
C ASP A 437 3.36 -20.49 -6.39
N ILE A 438 3.63 -21.81 -6.29
CA ILE A 438 4.45 -22.55 -7.25
C ILE A 438 3.91 -22.45 -8.68
N LYS A 439 2.58 -22.41 -8.85
CA LYS A 439 1.93 -22.24 -10.14
C LYS A 439 2.40 -20.98 -10.87
N TYR A 440 2.56 -19.89 -10.15
CA TYR A 440 2.96 -18.59 -10.70
C TYR A 440 4.49 -18.44 -10.77
N ARG A 441 5.21 -19.00 -9.80
CA ARG A 441 6.67 -18.85 -9.71
C ARG A 441 7.46 -19.79 -10.62
N MET A 442 6.94 -20.98 -10.81
CA MET A 442 7.64 -22.09 -11.47
C MET A 442 6.81 -22.71 -12.62
N GLY A 443 5.68 -22.09 -12.98
CA GLY A 443 4.80 -22.52 -14.07
C GLY A 443 5.11 -21.82 -15.41
N SER A 444 4.35 -22.16 -16.45
CA SER A 444 4.45 -21.58 -17.80
C SER A 444 4.20 -20.06 -17.81
N GLU A 445 3.49 -19.53 -16.83
CA GLU A 445 3.21 -18.09 -16.69
C GLU A 445 4.47 -17.26 -16.42
N LEU A 446 5.58 -17.84 -15.99
CA LEU A 446 6.88 -17.19 -15.87
C LEU A 446 7.49 -16.89 -17.24
N SER A 447 7.30 -17.76 -18.23
CA SER A 447 7.86 -17.60 -19.57
C SER A 447 7.14 -16.54 -20.41
N ASP A 448 5.86 -16.27 -20.12
CA ASP A 448 5.05 -15.31 -20.87
C ASP A 448 5.29 -13.85 -20.45
N ASN A 449 5.86 -13.62 -19.26
CA ASN A 449 6.03 -12.27 -18.69
C ASN A 449 7.42 -11.64 -18.89
N ASP A 450 8.41 -12.39 -19.37
CA ASP A 450 9.75 -11.86 -19.64
C ASP A 450 9.81 -10.99 -20.91
N ASN A 451 8.71 -10.90 -21.66
CA ASN A 451 8.64 -10.13 -22.92
C ASN A 451 8.18 -8.68 -22.72
N GLU A 452 7.68 -8.32 -21.54
CA GLU A 452 7.32 -6.94 -21.21
C GLU A 452 8.33 -6.36 -20.20
N VAL A 453 9.40 -5.79 -20.70
CA VAL A 453 10.25 -4.89 -19.90
C VAL A 453 9.47 -3.60 -19.70
N ASP A 454 9.42 -3.13 -18.45
CA ASP A 454 8.73 -1.89 -18.05
C ASP A 454 9.02 -0.75 -19.03
N GLU A 455 8.02 -0.29 -19.78
CA GLU A 455 8.09 0.91 -20.62
C GLU A 455 8.11 2.21 -19.80
N THR A 456 8.24 2.11 -18.47
CA THR A 456 8.23 3.24 -17.54
C THR A 456 9.62 3.46 -16.92
N GLU A 457 10.59 3.89 -17.73
CA GLU A 457 11.75 4.70 -17.32
C GLU A 457 11.89 5.94 -18.23
#